data_920f7e0ce3c0bd7a86257bfdbf835764
#
_entry.id   920f7e0ce3c0bd7a86257bfdbf835764
#
_cell.length_a   1.000
_cell.length_b   1.000
_cell.length_c   1.000
_cell.angle_alpha   90.00
_cell.angle_beta   90.00
_cell.angle_gamma   90.00
#
_symmetry.space_group_name_H-M   'P 1'
#
loop_
_entity.id
_entity.type
_entity.pdbx_description
1 polymer ?
#
loop_
_entity_poly.entity_id
_entity_poly.type
_entity_poly.pdbx_seq_one_letter_code
_entity_poly.pdbx_strand_id
1 'polypeptide(L)'
;MTIGQSGDMLLADSKQVKFAESDIQLVFSNGPSQGEDVKGLFTLSFSSTGSGVLSSIEIDISSDSSNWDTVENLTTTPWLTHIDTTDYANGSWTFRARAWDSTANNHTTWFTSGEFDIVNQAPIITSFTLSNTGVGSGTSAIDRAWYSLDANATLGFSWAAMDDDLTHASLANVPGPGTPSDDGPGTIAYGWDWNTGSISEGTYNPRLTVWDGSGLSVSETMFIGIDRTSPTMSTPTIGEGEEWTDSNSVTISDLDDATDDGSGSGLSYVQILRDGIWSDVSTTSVTLVFDEGEHVISMRAVDKVGNVGDSIDVDIKVDVSEPEGLGWTVDELTTSLIGSANISYAAQDLGSGIDLPNSKLQYGFDLNGVGATPDQSGRWIDVGVSGLDGTVPLSSWATKSRQYLMLRAVVLDEAGNQLTTIPTAFQVLPGLDLSWNATETNVDRLVVRPGDTNGGIVITSLLEANQAYGGAVTVYLQAAPADRSADVDWTTMQSVVVEGGNLSDECTCELLMWDYVVPNTGQWDLRLVIDPNDIIDERDEANNNHHMMVTGATVSGIGVVTSFAPGMIALLCAGFAITWFQRRKITPPPN
;
A
#
# COMPACT_ATOMS: atom_id res chain seq x y z
N MET A 1 -0.57 -70.07 79.44
CA MET A 1 -0.78 -71.35 78.78
C MET A 1 -0.13 -71.25 77.43
N THR A 2 0.83 -71.74 77.11
CA THR A 2 1.55 -72.93 76.99
C THR A 2 2.76 -72.61 76.14
N ILE A 3 3.96 -72.72 76.68
CA ILE A 3 5.03 -73.63 76.41
C ILE A 3 5.19 -74.03 74.94
N GLY A 4 6.33 -73.83 74.42
CA GLY A 4 6.76 -74.62 73.33
C GLY A 4 8.09 -74.25 72.70
N GLN A 5 9.07 -74.76 73.29
CA GLN A 5 10.29 -75.32 72.72
C GLN A 5 11.29 -74.40 71.98
N SER A 6 12.44 -74.41 72.65
CA SER A 6 13.76 -74.15 72.12
C SER A 6 14.05 -74.91 70.85
N GLY A 7 14.49 -74.28 69.86
CA GLY A 7 15.23 -74.84 68.76
C GLY A 7 16.58 -74.14 68.68
N ASP A 8 17.57 -74.82 69.13
CA ASP A 8 18.97 -74.49 68.92
C ASP A 8 19.19 -74.27 67.38
N MET A 9 19.33 -73.05 66.97
CA MET A 9 19.92 -72.73 65.71
C MET A 9 21.40 -72.51 65.93
N LEU A 10 22.16 -73.51 65.50
CA LEU A 10 23.58 -73.37 65.34
C LEU A 10 23.88 -72.09 64.54
N LEU A 11 24.45 -71.11 65.19
CA LEU A 11 25.12 -70.01 64.54
C LEU A 11 26.28 -70.59 63.74
N ALA A 12 26.12 -70.69 62.41
CA ALA A 12 27.23 -70.91 61.53
C ALA A 12 28.21 -69.73 61.77
N ASP A 13 29.38 -70.10 62.18
CA ASP A 13 30.50 -69.18 62.35
C ASP A 13 30.74 -68.44 61.05
N SER A 14 30.23 -67.26 60.95
CA SER A 14 30.53 -66.37 59.84
C SER A 14 31.99 -65.96 60.00
N LYS A 15 32.86 -66.67 59.31
CA LYS A 15 34.19 -66.15 59.12
C LYS A 15 34.06 -64.72 58.55
N GLN A 16 34.27 -63.74 59.39
CA GLN A 16 34.59 -62.40 58.93
C GLN A 16 35.84 -62.56 58.08
N VAL A 17 35.70 -62.44 56.77
CA VAL A 17 36.83 -62.23 55.89
C VAL A 17 37.38 -60.88 56.26
N LYS A 18 38.36 -60.85 57.16
CA LYS A 18 39.18 -59.61 57.31
C LYS A 18 39.94 -59.47 56.01
N PHE A 19 39.56 -58.55 55.23
CA PHE A 19 40.43 -58.08 54.14
C PHE A 19 41.70 -57.57 54.81
N ALA A 20 42.86 -57.91 54.28
CA ALA A 20 44.12 -57.33 54.74
C ALA A 20 44.05 -55.78 54.47
N GLU A 21 44.48 -55.02 55.43
CA GLU A 21 44.65 -53.59 55.18
C GLU A 21 45.77 -53.44 54.14
N SER A 22 45.58 -52.52 53.20
CA SER A 22 46.63 -52.23 52.20
C SER A 22 47.82 -51.59 52.88
N ASP A 23 49.02 -52.07 52.55
CA ASP A 23 50.29 -51.55 53.04
C ASP A 23 50.86 -50.44 52.07
N ILE A 24 50.09 -50.08 51.09
CA ILE A 24 50.44 -48.97 50.15
C ILE A 24 50.14 -47.65 50.81
N GLN A 25 51.10 -46.77 50.80
CA GLN A 25 50.93 -45.36 51.06
C GLN A 25 51.06 -44.59 49.74
N LEU A 26 49.93 -44.00 49.33
CA LEU A 26 49.85 -43.14 48.10
C LEU A 26 50.07 -41.68 48.48
N VAL A 27 50.86 -41.01 47.69
CA VAL A 27 51.07 -39.57 47.82
C VAL A 27 51.05 -38.87 46.44
N PHE A 28 50.61 -37.66 46.39
CA PHE A 28 50.81 -36.82 45.20
C PHE A 28 52.32 -36.50 45.06
N SER A 29 52.93 -36.92 43.99
CA SER A 29 54.31 -36.50 43.65
C SER A 29 54.34 -35.16 42.89
N ASN A 30 53.25 -34.87 42.17
CA ASN A 30 52.90 -33.57 41.69
C ASN A 30 51.40 -33.39 41.83
N GLY A 31 50.97 -32.37 42.49
CA GLY A 31 49.56 -32.06 42.76
C GLY A 31 49.46 -30.64 43.32
N PRO A 32 48.27 -30.01 43.27
CA PRO A 32 48.12 -28.65 43.73
C PRO A 32 48.31 -28.54 45.23
N SER A 33 48.99 -27.48 45.63
CA SER A 33 49.18 -27.10 47.03
C SER A 33 47.94 -26.41 47.60
N GLN A 34 47.84 -26.36 48.94
CA GLN A 34 46.76 -25.65 49.61
C GLN A 34 46.76 -24.16 49.19
N GLY A 35 45.64 -23.68 48.64
CA GLY A 35 45.43 -22.31 48.21
C GLY A 35 46.21 -21.93 46.95
N GLU A 36 46.61 -22.89 46.13
CA GLU A 36 47.25 -22.68 44.84
C GLU A 36 46.21 -22.37 43.76
N ASP A 37 46.46 -21.37 42.90
CA ASP A 37 45.69 -21.11 41.69
C ASP A 37 46.15 -22.05 40.58
N VAL A 38 45.25 -22.83 40.02
CA VAL A 38 45.52 -23.80 38.97
C VAL A 38 44.70 -23.40 37.71
N LYS A 39 45.35 -23.41 36.58
CA LYS A 39 44.72 -23.07 35.28
C LYS A 39 45.33 -23.89 34.13
N GLY A 40 44.55 -24.06 33.10
CA GLY A 40 44.96 -24.75 31.88
C GLY A 40 45.23 -26.26 32.07
N LEU A 41 46.18 -26.78 31.33
CA LEU A 41 46.54 -28.18 31.39
C LEU A 41 47.51 -28.44 32.57
N PHE A 42 46.97 -29.06 33.60
CA PHE A 42 47.69 -29.39 34.83
C PHE A 42 48.05 -30.88 34.90
N THR A 43 49.30 -31.22 35.30
CA THR A 43 49.72 -32.59 35.44
C THR A 43 49.63 -33.05 36.90
N LEU A 44 48.80 -34.04 37.14
CA LEU A 44 48.69 -34.71 38.41
C LEU A 44 49.48 -36.02 38.38
N SER A 45 50.39 -36.25 39.32
CA SER A 45 51.19 -37.46 39.37
C SER A 45 51.31 -38.03 40.79
N PHE A 46 51.54 -39.32 40.86
CA PHE A 46 51.52 -40.10 42.12
C PHE A 46 52.82 -40.92 42.31
N SER A 47 53.18 -41.05 43.56
CA SER A 47 54.16 -42.02 44.00
C SER A 47 53.60 -42.85 45.15
N SER A 48 54.10 -44.09 45.31
CA SER A 48 53.69 -44.97 46.37
C SER A 48 54.88 -45.55 47.11
N THR A 49 54.68 -45.79 48.40
CA THR A 49 55.60 -46.50 49.26
C THR A 49 54.87 -47.68 49.96
N GLY A 50 55.59 -48.61 50.58
CA GLY A 50 54.99 -49.76 51.22
C GLY A 50 55.32 -51.09 50.51
N SER A 51 54.83 -52.19 51.03
CA SER A 51 55.11 -53.52 50.51
C SER A 51 53.99 -54.08 49.62
N GLY A 52 52.90 -53.38 49.49
CA GLY A 52 51.78 -53.72 48.61
C GLY A 52 52.14 -53.56 47.15
N VAL A 53 51.36 -54.20 46.26
CA VAL A 53 51.52 -54.11 44.79
C VAL A 53 50.42 -53.21 44.23
N LEU A 54 50.84 -52.01 43.87
CA LEU A 54 49.96 -51.02 43.21
C LEU A 54 49.55 -51.44 41.80
N SER A 55 48.27 -51.61 41.58
CA SER A 55 47.75 -52.03 40.27
C SER A 55 46.80 -51.05 39.61
N SER A 56 46.18 -50.09 40.35
CA SER A 56 45.46 -48.94 39.79
C SER A 56 45.38 -47.84 40.81
N ILE A 57 45.14 -46.64 40.30
CA ILE A 57 44.85 -45.42 41.09
C ILE A 57 43.54 -44.79 40.57
N GLU A 58 42.57 -44.73 41.46
CA GLU A 58 41.32 -44.06 41.22
C GLU A 58 41.46 -42.59 41.70
N ILE A 59 41.05 -41.66 40.87
CA ILE A 59 41.20 -40.22 41.09
C ILE A 59 39.85 -39.56 40.96
N ASP A 60 39.45 -38.86 41.98
CA ASP A 60 38.23 -38.05 41.97
C ASP A 60 38.54 -36.59 42.29
N ILE A 61 37.64 -35.72 41.86
CA ILE A 61 37.67 -34.28 42.14
C ILE A 61 36.33 -33.83 42.75
N SER A 62 36.36 -32.82 43.60
CA SER A 62 35.17 -32.28 44.23
C SER A 62 35.32 -30.80 44.52
N SER A 63 34.25 -30.02 44.32
CA SER A 63 34.14 -28.63 44.70
C SER A 63 33.53 -28.41 46.11
N ASP A 64 32.96 -29.46 46.73
CA ASP A 64 32.26 -29.35 48.01
C ASP A 64 32.74 -30.39 49.05
N SER A 65 33.74 -31.20 48.67
CA SER A 65 34.28 -32.29 49.46
C SER A 65 33.26 -33.39 49.89
N SER A 66 32.04 -33.29 49.36
CA SER A 66 30.93 -34.23 49.66
C SER A 66 30.53 -35.06 48.44
N ASN A 67 30.41 -34.39 47.29
CA ASN A 67 30.11 -35.02 46.00
C ASN A 67 31.41 -35.12 45.19
N TRP A 68 31.76 -36.30 44.75
CA TRP A 68 33.01 -36.56 44.07
C TRP A 68 32.75 -37.08 42.66
N ASP A 69 33.35 -36.46 41.68
CA ASP A 69 33.32 -36.88 40.30
C ASP A 69 34.64 -37.64 39.97
N THR A 70 34.53 -38.79 39.35
CA THR A 70 35.71 -39.55 38.95
C THR A 70 36.37 -38.88 37.74
N VAL A 71 37.62 -38.49 37.95
CA VAL A 71 38.46 -37.92 36.89
C VAL A 71 39.01 -38.99 35.99
N GLU A 72 39.70 -40.00 36.61
CA GLU A 72 40.34 -41.09 35.87
C GLU A 72 40.64 -42.26 36.80
N ASN A 73 40.86 -43.45 36.18
CA ASN A 73 41.39 -44.63 36.85
C ASN A 73 42.66 -45.06 36.11
N LEU A 74 43.81 -44.74 36.68
CA LEU A 74 45.11 -45.13 36.12
C LEU A 74 45.38 -46.62 36.37
N THR A 75 45.71 -47.36 35.31
CA THR A 75 45.93 -48.80 35.38
C THR A 75 47.36 -49.24 34.96
N THR A 76 48.16 -48.29 34.52
CA THR A 76 49.52 -48.49 34.02
C THR A 76 50.46 -47.34 34.41
N THR A 77 51.75 -47.63 34.55
CA THR A 77 52.76 -46.61 34.71
C THR A 77 53.05 -45.86 33.39
N PRO A 78 53.41 -44.54 33.41
CA PRO A 78 53.63 -43.77 34.61
C PRO A 78 52.29 -43.36 35.29
N TRP A 79 52.29 -43.31 36.63
CA TRP A 79 51.13 -42.93 37.44
C TRP A 79 50.95 -41.41 37.37
N LEU A 80 50.45 -40.93 36.24
CA LEU A 80 50.14 -39.51 36.02
C LEU A 80 48.95 -39.37 35.07
N THR A 81 48.24 -38.28 35.22
CA THR A 81 47.21 -37.81 34.30
C THR A 81 47.33 -36.31 34.06
N HIS A 82 46.70 -35.86 32.98
CA HIS A 82 46.60 -34.45 32.65
C HIS A 82 45.18 -34.03 32.86
N ILE A 83 44.99 -33.03 33.69
CA ILE A 83 43.68 -32.43 33.98
C ILE A 83 43.60 -31.13 33.20
N ASP A 84 42.57 -31.01 32.36
CA ASP A 84 42.23 -29.74 31.74
C ASP A 84 41.29 -28.97 32.67
N THR A 85 41.80 -27.91 33.30
CA THR A 85 41.00 -27.15 34.26
C THR A 85 39.84 -26.42 33.59
N THR A 86 39.85 -26.26 32.25
CA THR A 86 38.73 -25.61 31.51
C THR A 86 37.47 -26.45 31.52
N ASP A 87 37.57 -27.76 31.85
CA ASP A 87 36.42 -28.64 32.03
C ASP A 87 35.70 -28.42 33.36
N TYR A 88 36.23 -27.57 34.24
CA TYR A 88 35.74 -27.35 35.58
C TYR A 88 35.38 -25.86 35.79
N ALA A 89 34.38 -25.62 36.62
CA ALA A 89 34.03 -24.25 37.00
C ALA A 89 35.10 -23.63 37.87
N ASN A 90 35.29 -22.29 37.72
CA ASN A 90 36.15 -21.54 38.63
C ASN A 90 35.68 -21.68 40.08
N GLY A 91 36.63 -21.72 41.00
CA GLY A 91 36.37 -21.86 42.43
C GLY A 91 37.23 -22.94 43.10
N SER A 92 36.98 -23.16 44.39
CA SER A 92 37.76 -24.07 45.21
C SER A 92 37.43 -25.53 44.93
N TRP A 93 38.48 -26.35 44.77
CA TRP A 93 38.40 -27.74 44.44
C TRP A 93 39.38 -28.58 45.27
N THR A 94 39.12 -29.84 45.38
CA THR A 94 39.98 -30.81 46.08
C THR A 94 40.04 -32.08 45.25
N PHE A 95 41.26 -32.63 45.07
CA PHE A 95 41.42 -33.99 44.56
C PHE A 95 41.46 -34.99 45.71
N ARG A 96 40.98 -36.18 45.44
CA ARG A 96 41.29 -37.35 46.26
C ARG A 96 41.72 -38.49 45.36
N ALA A 97 42.57 -39.33 45.93
CA ALA A 97 43.01 -40.55 45.22
C ALA A 97 43.08 -41.72 46.18
N ARG A 98 42.90 -42.93 45.66
CA ARG A 98 43.16 -44.20 46.36
C ARG A 98 43.80 -45.22 45.42
N ALA A 99 44.63 -46.06 46.00
CA ALA A 99 45.28 -47.14 45.26
C ALA A 99 44.55 -48.44 45.42
N TRP A 100 44.56 -49.29 44.40
CA TRP A 100 44.19 -50.69 44.52
C TRP A 100 45.45 -51.50 44.76
N ASP A 101 45.50 -52.19 45.92
CA ASP A 101 46.55 -53.10 46.28
C ASP A 101 46.16 -54.54 45.90
N SER A 102 46.80 -55.05 44.87
CA SER A 102 46.51 -56.41 44.41
C SER A 102 46.99 -57.50 45.38
N THR A 103 47.93 -57.15 46.27
CA THR A 103 48.38 -58.10 47.31
C THR A 103 47.38 -58.24 48.45
N ALA A 104 46.83 -57.09 48.89
CA ALA A 104 45.80 -57.07 49.93
C ALA A 104 44.39 -57.32 49.37
N ASN A 105 44.23 -57.28 48.06
CA ASN A 105 42.93 -57.28 47.33
C ASN A 105 41.94 -56.30 47.90
N ASN A 106 42.41 -55.08 48.14
CA ASN A 106 41.66 -54.01 48.75
C ASN A 106 42.18 -52.61 48.30
N HIS A 107 41.35 -51.57 48.47
CA HIS A 107 41.76 -50.18 48.29
C HIS A 107 42.45 -49.65 49.53
N THR A 108 43.37 -48.71 49.31
CA THR A 108 43.82 -47.78 50.37
C THR A 108 42.66 -46.90 50.84
N THR A 109 42.84 -46.24 51.94
CA THR A 109 41.99 -45.08 52.28
C THR A 109 42.19 -43.98 51.27
N TRP A 110 41.15 -43.20 51.11
CA TRP A 110 41.26 -42.00 50.28
C TRP A 110 42.30 -41.03 50.86
N PHE A 111 43.15 -40.56 49.99
CA PHE A 111 44.12 -39.51 50.27
C PHE A 111 43.69 -38.25 49.52
N THR A 112 43.59 -37.12 50.18
CA THR A 112 43.12 -35.84 49.61
C THR A 112 44.26 -34.87 49.40
N SER A 113 44.20 -34.08 48.34
CA SER A 113 45.05 -32.89 48.15
C SER A 113 44.72 -31.79 49.12
N GLY A 114 45.51 -30.75 49.15
CA GLY A 114 45.02 -29.44 49.65
C GLY A 114 43.88 -28.91 48.82
N GLU A 115 43.09 -28.04 49.38
CA GLU A 115 42.12 -27.24 48.65
C GLU A 115 42.88 -26.25 47.77
N PHE A 116 42.53 -26.15 46.49
CA PHE A 116 43.15 -25.28 45.51
C PHE A 116 42.05 -24.58 44.71
N ASP A 117 42.36 -23.46 44.04
CA ASP A 117 41.40 -22.70 43.26
C ASP A 117 41.65 -22.90 41.76
N ILE A 118 40.60 -23.27 41.03
CA ILE A 118 40.60 -23.23 39.56
C ILE A 118 40.22 -21.81 39.12
N VAL A 119 41.12 -21.18 38.37
CA VAL A 119 40.99 -19.78 37.91
C VAL A 119 41.18 -19.70 36.40
N ASN A 120 40.21 -20.21 35.67
CA ASN A 120 40.17 -20.10 34.22
C ASN A 120 39.56 -18.75 33.81
N GLN A 121 40.35 -17.74 33.78
CA GLN A 121 39.90 -16.41 33.35
C GLN A 121 40.38 -16.20 31.91
N ALA A 122 39.40 -16.01 31.00
CA ALA A 122 39.72 -15.69 29.63
C ALA A 122 40.37 -14.30 29.50
N PRO A 123 41.24 -14.07 28.53
CA PRO A 123 41.79 -12.76 28.26
C PRO A 123 40.74 -11.69 28.08
N ILE A 124 41.09 -10.45 28.37
CA ILE A 124 40.21 -9.30 28.15
C ILE A 124 40.87 -8.44 27.06
N ILE A 125 40.21 -8.28 25.92
CA ILE A 125 40.59 -7.32 24.92
C ILE A 125 40.30 -5.92 25.46
N THR A 126 41.32 -5.10 25.65
CA THR A 126 41.17 -3.74 26.19
C THR A 126 41.05 -2.71 25.09
N SER A 127 41.56 -3.02 23.91
CA SER A 127 41.34 -2.22 22.70
C SER A 127 41.53 -3.05 21.43
N PHE A 128 40.68 -2.83 20.47
CA PHE A 128 40.84 -3.26 19.10
C PHE A 128 40.41 -2.10 18.20
N THR A 129 41.35 -1.42 17.61
CA THR A 129 41.13 -0.17 16.92
C THR A 129 41.73 -0.20 15.54
N LEU A 130 41.16 0.60 14.65
CA LEU A 130 41.62 0.83 13.31
C LEU A 130 42.21 2.24 13.22
N SER A 131 43.34 2.38 12.56
CA SER A 131 43.90 3.66 12.16
C SER A 131 44.09 3.67 10.65
N ASN A 132 43.82 4.80 10.02
CA ASN A 132 44.06 4.97 8.61
C ASN A 132 45.31 5.86 8.40
N THR A 133 46.21 5.40 7.55
CA THR A 133 47.32 6.19 7.08
C THR A 133 47.22 6.32 5.56
N GLY A 134 47.16 7.55 5.05
CA GLY A 134 47.18 7.85 3.62
C GLY A 134 45.79 7.72 2.94
N VAL A 135 44.70 7.77 3.68
CA VAL A 135 43.37 7.79 3.10
C VAL A 135 42.97 9.21 2.71
N GLY A 136 42.49 9.37 1.48
CA GLY A 136 42.25 10.67 0.87
C GLY A 136 41.13 11.52 1.41
N SER A 137 40.24 11.06 2.23
CA SER A 137 39.15 11.87 2.77
C SER A 137 38.93 11.63 4.25
N GLY A 138 39.58 12.36 5.06
CA GLY A 138 39.23 12.91 6.36
C GLY A 138 38.45 12.13 7.43
N THR A 139 38.03 10.91 7.20
CA THR A 139 37.36 10.10 8.20
C THR A 139 38.36 9.32 9.02
N SER A 140 38.35 9.51 10.33
CA SER A 140 39.04 8.63 11.25
C SER A 140 38.59 7.20 11.06
N ALA A 141 39.53 6.24 11.06
CA ALA A 141 39.17 4.84 11.04
C ALA A 141 38.36 4.50 12.28
N ILE A 142 37.17 3.99 12.07
CA ILE A 142 36.24 3.56 13.12
C ILE A 142 35.66 2.21 12.74
N ASP A 143 35.35 1.41 13.74
CA ASP A 143 34.60 0.18 13.52
C ASP A 143 33.27 0.48 12.80
N ARG A 144 32.89 -0.37 11.84
CA ARG A 144 31.72 -0.22 10.96
C ARG A 144 31.81 0.97 10.01
N ALA A 145 33.00 1.32 9.56
CA ALA A 145 33.22 2.38 8.58
C ALA A 145 33.46 1.84 7.18
N TRP A 146 33.04 2.64 6.21
CA TRP A 146 33.37 2.47 4.81
C TRP A 146 34.51 3.40 4.38
N TYR A 147 35.30 2.94 3.42
CA TYR A 147 36.47 3.68 2.95
C TYR A 147 36.54 3.66 1.42
N SER A 148 36.71 4.82 0.83
CA SER A 148 37.15 4.99 -0.56
C SER A 148 38.66 5.12 -0.55
N LEU A 149 39.38 4.04 -0.86
CA LEU A 149 40.82 3.97 -0.71
C LEU A 149 41.54 3.93 -2.07
N ASP A 150 42.54 4.79 -2.23
CA ASP A 150 43.42 4.73 -3.38
C ASP A 150 44.30 3.47 -3.36
N ALA A 151 44.89 3.13 -4.50
CA ALA A 151 45.70 1.94 -4.70
C ALA A 151 46.87 1.75 -3.72
N ASN A 152 47.29 2.79 -3.05
CA ASN A 152 48.40 2.78 -2.07
C ASN A 152 47.93 3.07 -0.64
N ALA A 153 46.66 3.14 -0.39
CA ALA A 153 46.14 3.38 0.95
C ALA A 153 46.37 2.17 1.87
N THR A 154 46.59 2.44 3.14
CA THR A 154 46.75 1.40 4.16
C THR A 154 45.83 1.65 5.33
N LEU A 155 45.31 0.55 5.90
CA LEU A 155 44.62 0.55 7.17
C LEU A 155 45.51 -0.13 8.21
N GLY A 156 45.72 0.50 9.36
CA GLY A 156 46.45 -0.06 10.47
C GLY A 156 45.51 -0.65 11.51
N PHE A 157 45.79 -1.86 11.92
CA PHE A 157 45.09 -2.50 13.05
C PHE A 157 45.97 -2.39 14.29
N SER A 158 45.41 -1.94 15.38
CA SER A 158 46.08 -1.83 16.66
C SER A 158 45.19 -2.46 17.74
N TRP A 159 45.79 -3.32 18.53
CA TRP A 159 45.06 -3.98 19.62
C TRP A 159 45.90 -4.05 20.88
N ALA A 160 45.22 -4.22 22.00
CA ALA A 160 45.77 -4.54 23.30
C ALA A 160 44.84 -5.46 24.05
N ALA A 161 45.42 -6.39 24.79
CA ALA A 161 44.71 -7.29 25.66
C ALA A 161 45.45 -7.49 26.98
N MET A 162 44.75 -7.90 28.00
CA MET A 162 45.27 -8.11 29.35
C MET A 162 44.85 -9.47 29.85
N ASP A 163 45.82 -10.22 30.36
CA ASP A 163 45.70 -11.41 31.14
C ASP A 163 47.02 -11.69 31.82
N ASP A 164 47.06 -12.54 32.86
CA ASP A 164 48.29 -12.86 33.60
C ASP A 164 49.24 -13.77 32.81
N ASP A 165 48.69 -14.53 31.86
CA ASP A 165 49.43 -15.52 31.09
C ASP A 165 49.14 -15.52 29.59
N LEU A 166 48.91 -14.35 29.01
CA LEU A 166 48.73 -14.18 27.58
C LEU A 166 49.82 -14.92 26.80
N THR A 167 49.42 -15.66 25.78
CA THR A 167 50.35 -16.41 24.93
C THR A 167 50.48 -15.81 23.55
N HIS A 168 49.40 -15.54 22.89
CA HIS A 168 49.41 -14.95 21.57
C HIS A 168 48.10 -14.28 21.18
N ALA A 169 48.14 -13.45 20.14
CA ALA A 169 46.97 -12.93 19.46
C ALA A 169 47.10 -13.20 17.97
N SER A 170 45.96 -13.36 17.30
CA SER A 170 45.93 -13.45 15.84
C SER A 170 44.79 -12.63 15.27
N LEU A 171 45.00 -12.11 14.05
CA LEU A 171 44.01 -11.36 13.29
C LEU A 171 43.63 -12.16 12.05
N ALA A 172 42.40 -12.63 12.02
CA ALA A 172 41.82 -13.41 10.91
C ALA A 172 40.86 -12.55 10.05
N ASN A 173 40.44 -13.09 8.92
CA ASN A 173 39.46 -12.49 7.99
C ASN A 173 39.92 -11.14 7.41
N VAL A 174 41.21 -10.95 7.32
CA VAL A 174 41.82 -9.84 6.56
C VAL A 174 42.30 -10.37 5.23
N PRO A 175 42.05 -9.67 4.13
CA PRO A 175 42.58 -10.04 2.84
C PRO A 175 44.08 -9.78 2.81
N GLY A 176 44.82 -10.75 2.35
CA GLY A 176 46.28 -10.62 2.22
C GLY A 176 47.01 -11.91 2.60
N PRO A 177 48.34 -11.96 2.41
CA PRO A 177 49.10 -13.14 2.72
C PRO A 177 49.36 -13.25 4.24
N GLY A 178 48.75 -14.27 4.83
CA GLY A 178 48.99 -14.64 6.21
C GLY A 178 48.08 -13.99 7.23
N THR A 179 48.02 -14.60 8.40
CA THR A 179 47.28 -14.09 9.56
C THR A 179 48.34 -13.43 10.49
N PRO A 180 48.27 -12.13 10.73
CA PRO A 180 49.16 -11.51 11.69
C PRO A 180 49.00 -12.14 13.08
N SER A 181 50.10 -12.42 13.75
CA SER A 181 50.09 -12.93 15.11
C SER A 181 51.17 -12.27 15.93
N ASP A 182 50.96 -12.19 17.22
CA ASP A 182 51.92 -11.66 18.18
C ASP A 182 51.97 -12.64 19.39
N ASP A 183 53.14 -12.98 19.84
CA ASP A 183 53.38 -13.92 20.91
C ASP A 183 54.01 -13.18 22.12
N GLY A 184 53.43 -13.36 23.32
CA GLY A 184 53.99 -12.83 24.53
C GLY A 184 53.06 -12.82 25.73
N PRO A 185 53.59 -12.87 26.93
CA PRO A 185 52.81 -12.74 28.16
C PRO A 185 52.56 -11.27 28.50
N GLY A 186 51.49 -10.99 29.16
CA GLY A 186 51.12 -9.66 29.62
C GLY A 186 50.23 -8.91 28.64
N THR A 187 50.36 -7.61 28.59
CA THR A 187 49.58 -6.79 27.65
C THR A 187 50.19 -6.83 26.26
N ILE A 188 49.43 -7.25 25.28
CA ILE A 188 49.83 -7.23 23.87
C ILE A 188 49.36 -5.94 23.25
N ALA A 189 50.28 -5.19 22.60
CA ALA A 189 49.98 -4.03 21.78
C ALA A 189 50.69 -4.21 20.44
N TYR A 190 49.92 -4.33 19.38
CA TYR A 190 50.41 -4.59 18.05
C TYR A 190 49.69 -3.75 16.99
N GLY A 191 50.43 -3.28 15.99
CA GLY A 191 49.89 -2.59 14.82
C GLY A 191 50.31 -3.32 13.56
N TRP A 192 49.36 -3.57 12.69
CA TRP A 192 49.59 -4.16 11.38
C TRP A 192 48.91 -3.34 10.29
N ASP A 193 49.69 -2.96 9.30
CA ASP A 193 49.21 -2.15 8.20
C ASP A 193 48.70 -3.04 7.05
N TRP A 194 47.47 -2.86 6.71
CA TRP A 194 46.81 -3.58 5.64
C TRP A 194 46.71 -2.72 4.39
N ASN A 195 47.43 -3.09 3.34
CA ASN A 195 47.35 -2.39 2.07
C ASN A 195 46.04 -2.78 1.34
N THR A 196 45.11 -1.84 1.30
CA THR A 196 43.82 -2.03 0.73
C THR A 196 43.73 -1.76 -0.77
N GLY A 197 44.76 -1.19 -1.37
CA GLY A 197 44.77 -0.83 -2.80
C GLY A 197 44.65 -2.01 -3.78
N SER A 198 45.06 -3.21 -3.35
CA SER A 198 44.95 -4.44 -4.14
C SER A 198 43.77 -5.31 -3.75
N ILE A 199 42.95 -4.86 -2.82
CA ILE A 199 41.83 -5.62 -2.27
C ILE A 199 40.58 -5.28 -3.06
N SER A 200 39.72 -6.28 -3.27
CA SER A 200 38.44 -6.10 -3.92
C SER A 200 37.50 -5.21 -3.07
N GLU A 201 36.60 -4.54 -3.72
CA GLU A 201 35.47 -3.87 -3.05
C GLU A 201 34.62 -4.88 -2.31
N GLY A 202 33.96 -4.43 -1.25
CA GLY A 202 33.08 -5.25 -0.44
C GLY A 202 33.29 -5.10 1.05
N THR A 203 32.68 -5.99 1.80
CA THR A 203 32.68 -5.99 3.27
C THR A 203 33.66 -7.01 3.82
N TYR A 204 34.40 -6.61 4.83
CA TYR A 204 35.36 -7.44 5.55
C TYR A 204 35.05 -7.38 7.04
N ASN A 205 35.30 -8.50 7.74
CA ASN A 205 35.08 -8.60 9.17
C ASN A 205 36.36 -9.11 9.86
N PRO A 206 37.40 -8.27 9.98
CA PRO A 206 38.58 -8.61 10.72
C PRO A 206 38.23 -9.07 12.13
N ARG A 207 38.81 -10.21 12.53
CA ARG A 207 38.54 -10.83 13.82
C ARG A 207 39.86 -10.99 14.57
N LEU A 208 40.00 -10.25 15.64
CA LEU A 208 41.07 -10.45 16.62
C LEU A 208 40.64 -11.60 17.55
N THR A 209 41.57 -12.53 17.77
CA THR A 209 41.44 -13.57 18.80
C THR A 209 42.70 -13.56 19.65
N VAL A 210 42.52 -13.53 20.94
CA VAL A 210 43.61 -13.51 21.94
C VAL A 210 43.47 -14.75 22.80
N TRP A 211 44.60 -15.44 23.03
CA TRP A 211 44.65 -16.66 23.84
C TRP A 211 45.54 -16.48 25.06
N ASP A 212 45.22 -17.16 26.13
CA ASP A 212 46.01 -17.31 27.33
C ASP A 212 46.78 -18.64 27.31
N GLY A 213 47.57 -18.89 28.36
CA GLY A 213 48.31 -20.12 28.57
C GLY A 213 47.46 -21.30 29.00
N SER A 214 46.23 -21.05 29.40
CA SER A 214 45.25 -22.06 29.75
C SER A 214 44.48 -22.57 28.52
N GLY A 215 44.65 -21.96 27.36
CA GLY A 215 43.93 -22.32 26.14
C GLY A 215 42.57 -21.61 25.98
N LEU A 216 42.17 -20.75 26.92
CA LEU A 216 41.00 -19.91 26.77
C LEU A 216 41.26 -18.77 25.80
N SER A 217 40.23 -18.30 25.18
CA SER A 217 40.36 -17.21 24.23
C SER A 217 39.15 -16.29 24.23
N VAL A 218 39.38 -15.06 23.83
CA VAL A 218 38.37 -14.05 23.56
C VAL A 218 38.54 -13.55 22.14
N SER A 219 37.45 -13.22 21.48
CA SER A 219 37.50 -12.65 20.13
C SER A 219 36.65 -11.41 20.06
N GLU A 220 37.13 -10.46 19.29
CA GLU A 220 36.41 -9.25 18.90
C GLU A 220 36.45 -9.11 17.37
N THR A 221 35.36 -8.64 16.78
CA THR A 221 35.23 -8.50 15.34
C THR A 221 34.81 -7.07 15.02
N MET A 222 35.49 -6.45 14.08
CA MET A 222 35.08 -5.15 13.54
C MET A 222 34.58 -5.30 12.10
N PHE A 223 33.89 -4.30 11.63
CA PHE A 223 33.41 -4.20 10.25
C PHE A 223 34.25 -3.19 9.48
N ILE A 224 34.68 -3.55 8.27
CA ILE A 224 35.33 -2.64 7.32
C ILE A 224 34.66 -2.82 5.97
N GLY A 225 34.21 -1.73 5.37
CA GLY A 225 33.75 -1.68 3.99
C GLY A 225 34.76 -0.99 3.09
N ILE A 226 34.99 -1.48 1.90
CA ILE A 226 35.79 -0.84 0.85
C ILE A 226 34.87 -0.62 -0.35
N ASP A 227 34.78 0.64 -0.75
CA ASP A 227 33.95 1.09 -1.84
C ASP A 227 34.72 2.13 -2.68
N ARG A 228 34.88 1.85 -3.97
CA ARG A 228 35.53 2.73 -4.95
C ARG A 228 34.64 3.00 -6.14
N THR A 229 33.51 2.32 -6.16
CA THR A 229 32.52 2.45 -7.24
C THR A 229 31.64 3.65 -6.99
N SER A 230 31.51 4.48 -7.99
CA SER A 230 30.62 5.63 -7.90
C SER A 230 29.17 5.20 -8.09
N PRO A 231 28.21 5.76 -7.35
CA PRO A 231 26.80 5.46 -7.52
C PRO A 231 26.28 5.94 -8.88
N THR A 232 25.23 5.29 -9.34
CA THR A 232 24.54 5.64 -10.60
C THR A 232 23.23 6.34 -10.29
N MET A 233 23.01 7.50 -10.91
CA MET A 233 21.75 8.22 -10.80
C MET A 233 20.69 7.60 -11.71
N SER A 234 19.50 7.33 -11.16
CA SER A 234 18.32 6.96 -11.93
C SER A 234 17.55 8.21 -12.34
N THR A 235 16.73 8.12 -13.39
CA THR A 235 15.84 9.21 -13.78
C THR A 235 14.80 9.44 -12.69
N PRO A 236 14.75 10.62 -12.07
CA PRO A 236 13.78 10.90 -11.02
C PRO A 236 12.39 11.15 -11.59
N THR A 237 11.39 11.13 -10.71
CA THR A 237 10.02 11.54 -11.02
C THR A 237 9.87 13.05 -10.77
N ILE A 238 9.31 13.76 -11.74
CA ILE A 238 9.02 15.19 -11.67
C ILE A 238 7.53 15.38 -11.35
N GLY A 239 7.22 16.16 -10.32
CA GLY A 239 5.84 16.37 -9.91
C GLY A 239 5.13 15.05 -9.59
N GLU A 240 4.02 14.79 -10.24
CA GLU A 240 3.27 13.52 -10.15
C GLU A 240 3.60 12.54 -11.29
N GLY A 241 4.65 12.82 -12.08
CA GLY A 241 5.07 12.02 -13.24
C GLY A 241 4.50 12.53 -14.56
N GLU A 242 3.97 13.73 -14.59
CA GLU A 242 3.45 14.39 -15.78
C GLU A 242 4.56 15.10 -16.58
N GLU A 243 4.34 15.28 -17.87
CA GLU A 243 5.34 15.95 -18.73
C GLU A 243 5.45 17.43 -18.38
N TRP A 244 4.31 18.10 -18.09
CA TRP A 244 4.21 19.47 -17.64
C TRP A 244 3.62 19.54 -16.24
N THR A 245 4.00 20.55 -15.44
CA THR A 245 3.41 20.81 -14.13
C THR A 245 2.75 22.19 -14.09
N ASP A 246 1.59 22.25 -13.45
CA ASP A 246 0.82 23.48 -13.19
C ASP A 246 1.35 24.30 -12.00
N SER A 247 2.47 23.90 -11.43
CA SER A 247 3.06 24.53 -10.26
C SER A 247 4.51 24.92 -10.51
N ASN A 248 4.84 26.18 -10.20
CA ASN A 248 6.23 26.61 -10.17
C ASN A 248 7.03 26.05 -8.99
N SER A 249 6.38 25.41 -8.02
CA SER A 249 7.01 24.68 -6.92
C SER A 249 7.05 23.19 -7.25
N VAL A 250 8.11 22.76 -7.92
CA VAL A 250 8.25 21.42 -8.48
C VAL A 250 8.95 20.50 -7.48
N THR A 251 8.34 19.38 -7.18
CA THR A 251 8.95 18.32 -6.37
C THR A 251 9.59 17.29 -7.29
N ILE A 252 10.86 17.00 -7.04
CA ILE A 252 11.63 15.95 -7.71
C ILE A 252 11.76 14.82 -6.70
N SER A 253 11.20 13.67 -6.99
CA SER A 253 11.13 12.50 -6.12
C SER A 253 11.89 11.30 -6.70
N ASP A 254 11.84 10.17 -5.96
CA ASP A 254 12.50 8.92 -6.32
C ASP A 254 14.02 9.06 -6.48
N LEU A 255 14.60 9.99 -5.71
CA LEU A 255 16.06 10.21 -5.70
C LEU A 255 16.81 9.06 -5.03
N ASP A 256 16.13 8.27 -4.19
CA ASP A 256 16.63 7.05 -3.56
C ASP A 256 16.64 5.82 -4.50
N ASP A 257 16.06 5.94 -5.67
CA ASP A 257 16.24 4.98 -6.77
C ASP A 257 17.65 5.05 -7.39
N ALA A 258 18.44 6.09 -7.05
CA ALA A 258 19.85 6.11 -7.35
C ALA A 258 20.53 4.90 -6.69
N THR A 259 21.28 4.14 -7.46
CA THR A 259 21.87 2.88 -7.00
C THR A 259 23.37 3.01 -6.83
N ASP A 260 23.84 2.57 -5.69
CA ASP A 260 25.22 2.17 -5.49
C ASP A 260 25.38 0.68 -5.87
N ASP A 261 26.57 0.18 -6.01
CA ASP A 261 26.75 -1.25 -6.24
C ASP A 261 26.21 -2.04 -5.03
N GLY A 262 25.72 -3.26 -5.25
CA GLY A 262 25.06 -4.03 -4.19
C GLY A 262 25.97 -4.43 -3.03
N SER A 263 27.26 -4.11 -3.10
CA SER A 263 28.30 -4.33 -2.09
C SER A 263 28.94 -3.05 -1.60
N GLY A 264 28.49 -1.89 -2.11
CA GLY A 264 29.04 -0.57 -1.80
C GLY A 264 28.57 0.02 -0.47
N SER A 265 29.00 1.25 -0.20
CA SER A 265 28.71 1.99 1.03
C SER A 265 27.27 2.47 1.11
N GLY A 266 26.62 2.51 -0.02
CA GLY A 266 25.26 3.01 -0.21
C GLY A 266 25.18 4.53 -0.37
N LEU A 267 24.09 4.97 -0.95
CA LEU A 267 23.83 6.37 -1.24
C LEU A 267 23.88 7.25 0.02
N SER A 268 24.54 8.37 -0.08
CA SER A 268 24.62 9.39 0.98
C SER A 268 23.68 10.56 0.72
N TYR A 269 23.81 11.18 -0.44
CA TYR A 269 22.98 12.32 -0.88
C TYR A 269 23.03 12.46 -2.40
N VAL A 270 22.12 13.26 -2.91
CA VAL A 270 22.10 13.67 -4.31
C VAL A 270 22.57 15.12 -4.39
N GLN A 271 23.24 15.47 -5.47
CA GLN A 271 23.62 16.85 -5.78
C GLN A 271 22.88 17.35 -7.01
N ILE A 272 22.47 18.59 -6.96
CA ILE A 272 21.85 19.31 -8.07
C ILE A 272 22.77 20.45 -8.50
N LEU A 273 23.01 20.55 -9.80
CA LEU A 273 23.71 21.69 -10.40
C LEU A 273 22.71 22.79 -10.72
N ARG A 274 22.83 23.91 -10.03
CA ARG A 274 22.05 25.12 -10.30
C ARG A 274 22.98 26.31 -10.37
N ASP A 275 22.84 27.14 -11.39
CA ASP A 275 23.68 28.33 -11.61
C ASP A 275 25.17 28.03 -11.59
N GLY A 276 25.56 26.83 -12.04
CA GLY A 276 26.96 26.39 -12.07
C GLY A 276 27.54 25.93 -10.72
N ILE A 277 26.68 25.77 -9.71
CA ILE A 277 27.08 25.32 -8.37
C ILE A 277 26.33 24.03 -8.02
N TRP A 278 27.10 23.00 -7.62
CA TRP A 278 26.55 21.78 -7.06
C TRP A 278 26.10 22.01 -5.60
N SER A 279 24.88 21.61 -5.29
CA SER A 279 24.30 21.70 -3.95
C SER A 279 23.73 20.36 -3.52
N ASP A 280 23.99 20.00 -2.27
CA ASP A 280 23.48 18.75 -1.69
C ASP A 280 21.99 18.85 -1.39
N VAL A 281 21.28 17.78 -1.72
CA VAL A 281 19.84 17.64 -1.44
C VAL A 281 19.54 16.29 -0.78
N SER A 282 18.31 16.12 -0.32
CA SER A 282 17.84 14.85 0.26
C SER A 282 18.00 13.68 -0.72
N THR A 283 18.13 12.48 -0.20
CA THR A 283 18.11 11.24 -0.99
C THR A 283 16.72 10.81 -1.43
N THR A 284 15.66 11.38 -0.89
CA THR A 284 14.28 10.94 -1.21
C THR A 284 13.59 11.90 -2.17
N SER A 285 13.64 13.19 -1.87
CA SER A 285 13.02 14.21 -2.70
C SER A 285 13.57 15.60 -2.41
N VAL A 286 13.39 16.51 -3.36
CA VAL A 286 13.66 17.93 -3.22
C VAL A 286 12.57 18.74 -3.91
N THR A 287 12.18 19.86 -3.32
CA THR A 287 11.26 20.81 -3.94
C THR A 287 12.03 22.08 -4.34
N LEU A 288 11.92 22.43 -5.61
CA LEU A 288 12.58 23.59 -6.20
C LEU A 288 11.56 24.51 -6.83
N VAL A 289 11.89 25.79 -6.92
CA VAL A 289 11.04 26.79 -7.58
C VAL A 289 11.64 27.13 -8.94
N PHE A 290 10.80 27.10 -9.97
CA PHE A 290 11.13 27.46 -11.34
C PHE A 290 10.16 28.54 -11.84
N ASP A 291 10.63 29.37 -12.75
CA ASP A 291 9.74 30.23 -13.53
C ASP A 291 9.01 29.38 -14.59
N GLU A 292 7.97 29.91 -15.17
CA GLU A 292 7.26 29.29 -16.26
C GLU A 292 8.19 29.05 -17.47
N GLY A 293 8.09 27.87 -18.08
CA GLY A 293 8.90 27.47 -19.23
C GLY A 293 9.60 26.13 -19.08
N GLU A 294 10.50 25.85 -20.00
CA GLU A 294 11.31 24.64 -20.00
C GLU A 294 12.67 24.90 -19.33
N HIS A 295 13.06 24.03 -18.43
CA HIS A 295 14.30 24.09 -17.66
C HIS A 295 15.04 22.75 -17.72
N VAL A 296 16.35 22.81 -17.62
CA VAL A 296 17.21 21.63 -17.50
C VAL A 296 18.06 21.78 -16.26
N ILE A 297 18.05 20.77 -15.42
CA ILE A 297 18.98 20.67 -14.29
C ILE A 297 19.82 19.42 -14.42
N SER A 298 21.07 19.48 -13.96
CA SER A 298 21.90 18.27 -13.87
C SER A 298 21.88 17.74 -12.45
N MET A 299 21.78 16.44 -12.30
CA MET A 299 21.76 15.75 -11.01
C MET A 299 22.77 14.62 -10.98
N ARG A 300 23.37 14.37 -9.81
CA ARG A 300 24.29 13.26 -9.61
C ARG A 300 24.20 12.73 -8.18
N ALA A 301 24.50 11.45 -8.01
CA ALA A 301 24.49 10.79 -6.73
C ALA A 301 25.90 10.80 -6.10
N VAL A 302 25.94 10.81 -4.78
CA VAL A 302 27.17 10.69 -3.98
C VAL A 302 26.95 9.63 -2.90
N ASP A 303 27.87 8.69 -2.78
CA ASP A 303 27.82 7.63 -1.78
C ASP A 303 28.35 8.09 -0.41
N LYS A 304 28.33 7.20 0.58
CA LYS A 304 28.77 7.51 1.96
C LYS A 304 30.28 7.67 2.12
N VAL A 305 31.06 7.22 1.16
CA VAL A 305 32.51 7.40 1.17
C VAL A 305 32.96 8.56 0.30
N GLY A 306 32.05 9.19 -0.43
CA GLY A 306 32.30 10.39 -1.21
C GLY A 306 32.63 10.12 -2.68
N ASN A 307 32.43 8.91 -3.21
CA ASN A 307 32.51 8.69 -4.65
C ASN A 307 31.31 9.38 -5.33
N VAL A 308 31.60 10.06 -6.42
CA VAL A 308 30.66 10.90 -7.15
C VAL A 308 30.33 10.24 -8.48
N GLY A 309 29.04 9.98 -8.69
CA GLY A 309 28.53 9.41 -9.93
C GLY A 309 28.50 10.38 -11.10
N ASP A 310 28.29 9.83 -12.29
CA ASP A 310 28.04 10.63 -13.48
C ASP A 310 26.73 11.41 -13.33
N SER A 311 26.70 12.61 -13.87
CA SER A 311 25.49 13.44 -13.86
C SER A 311 24.55 13.05 -14.99
N ILE A 312 23.25 13.12 -14.69
CA ILE A 312 22.17 13.08 -15.67
C ILE A 312 21.53 14.46 -15.79
N ASP A 313 21.03 14.78 -16.97
CA ASP A 313 20.20 15.96 -17.17
C ASP A 313 18.72 15.58 -17.04
N VAL A 314 17.98 16.44 -16.37
CA VAL A 314 16.57 16.27 -16.09
C VAL A 314 15.83 17.49 -16.62
N ASP A 315 14.87 17.25 -17.52
CA ASP A 315 14.00 18.27 -18.08
C ASP A 315 12.85 18.54 -17.11
N ILE A 316 12.58 19.81 -16.87
CA ILE A 316 11.49 20.29 -16.04
C ILE A 316 10.71 21.29 -16.84
N LYS A 317 9.42 21.03 -17.00
CA LYS A 317 8.51 21.88 -17.77
C LYS A 317 7.43 22.41 -16.85
N VAL A 318 7.36 23.71 -16.74
CA VAL A 318 6.42 24.44 -15.87
C VAL A 318 5.53 25.32 -16.69
N ASP A 319 4.24 25.16 -16.52
CA ASP A 319 3.22 26.02 -17.10
C ASP A 319 2.14 26.28 -16.05
N VAL A 320 2.04 27.51 -15.59
CA VAL A 320 1.08 27.95 -14.57
C VAL A 320 0.01 28.86 -15.13
N SER A 321 0.06 29.09 -16.44
CA SER A 321 -0.85 30.00 -17.15
C SER A 321 -2.07 29.25 -17.63
N GLU A 322 -3.26 29.80 -17.40
CA GLU A 322 -4.49 29.25 -17.97
C GLU A 322 -4.52 29.47 -19.50
N PRO A 323 -5.11 28.54 -20.28
CA PRO A 323 -5.33 28.73 -21.71
C PRO A 323 -6.06 30.04 -22.04
N GLU A 324 -5.72 30.66 -23.15
CA GLU A 324 -6.40 31.86 -23.64
C GLU A 324 -7.55 31.49 -24.56
N GLY A 325 -8.75 32.00 -24.26
CA GLY A 325 -9.93 31.80 -25.08
C GLY A 325 -10.02 32.82 -26.22
N LEU A 326 -10.18 32.37 -27.45
CA LEU A 326 -10.26 33.22 -28.65
C LEU A 326 -11.70 33.47 -29.11
N GLY A 327 -12.64 32.57 -28.80
CA GLY A 327 -14.05 32.83 -29.09
C GLY A 327 -14.82 31.63 -29.67
N TRP A 328 -16.13 31.85 -29.79
CA TRP A 328 -17.08 30.89 -30.32
C TRP A 328 -17.27 31.03 -31.82
N THR A 329 -17.42 29.88 -32.49
CA THR A 329 -18.05 29.76 -33.80
C THR A 329 -19.29 28.91 -33.64
N VAL A 330 -20.44 29.43 -34.02
CA VAL A 330 -21.73 28.75 -33.90
C VAL A 330 -22.43 28.85 -35.22
N ASP A 331 -22.91 27.74 -35.77
CA ASP A 331 -23.75 27.73 -36.96
C ASP A 331 -25.04 28.52 -36.72
N GLU A 332 -25.65 28.99 -37.78
CA GLU A 332 -26.91 29.71 -37.71
C GLU A 332 -27.96 28.84 -36.97
N LEU A 333 -28.42 29.31 -35.82
CA LEU A 333 -29.43 28.64 -34.98
C LEU A 333 -30.80 28.78 -35.63
N THR A 334 -31.05 27.95 -36.64
CA THR A 334 -32.34 27.98 -37.32
C THR A 334 -33.41 27.32 -36.50
N THR A 335 -34.61 27.87 -36.55
CA THR A 335 -35.84 27.49 -35.87
C THR A 335 -36.42 26.15 -36.25
N SER A 336 -35.68 25.32 -36.95
CA SER A 336 -36.13 23.99 -37.32
C SER A 336 -36.10 23.08 -36.09
N LEU A 337 -37.23 22.53 -35.77
CA LEU A 337 -37.50 21.62 -34.67
C LEU A 337 -36.74 20.28 -34.75
N ILE A 338 -36.11 20.01 -35.83
CA ILE A 338 -35.39 18.79 -36.14
C ILE A 338 -33.97 19.18 -36.57
N GLY A 339 -33.29 19.89 -35.71
CA GLY A 339 -32.00 20.43 -36.10
C GLY A 339 -30.91 20.16 -35.04
N SER A 340 -29.73 20.41 -35.44
CA SER A 340 -28.58 20.52 -34.56
C SER A 340 -27.74 21.73 -34.99
N ALA A 341 -27.05 22.35 -34.07
CA ALA A 341 -26.08 23.38 -34.34
C ALA A 341 -24.68 22.85 -34.13
N ASN A 342 -23.79 23.06 -35.09
CA ASN A 342 -22.38 22.81 -34.86
C ASN A 342 -21.80 24.03 -34.14
N ILE A 343 -21.05 23.74 -33.12
CA ILE A 343 -20.37 24.73 -32.30
C ILE A 343 -18.90 24.39 -32.21
N SER A 344 -18.07 25.39 -32.16
CA SER A 344 -16.67 25.25 -31.82
C SER A 344 -16.18 26.44 -30.99
N TYR A 345 -15.18 26.15 -30.16
CA TYR A 345 -14.51 27.18 -29.38
C TYR A 345 -13.04 27.20 -29.74
N ALA A 346 -12.52 28.33 -30.09
CA ALA A 346 -11.11 28.51 -30.34
C ALA A 346 -10.40 28.92 -29.06
N ALA A 347 -9.34 28.22 -28.72
CA ALA A 347 -8.45 28.52 -27.62
C ALA A 347 -7.00 28.30 -28.06
N GLN A 348 -6.09 28.98 -27.38
CA GLN A 348 -4.65 28.75 -27.53
C GLN A 348 -3.99 28.69 -26.16
N ASP A 349 -2.91 27.96 -26.12
CA ASP A 349 -1.96 27.97 -25.01
C ASP A 349 -0.55 28.00 -25.59
N LEU A 350 0.31 28.86 -25.04
CA LEU A 350 1.68 29.05 -25.53
C LEU A 350 2.71 28.28 -24.68
N GLY A 351 2.30 27.77 -23.53
CA GLY A 351 3.10 26.98 -22.63
C GLY A 351 3.07 25.49 -22.98
N SER A 352 2.25 24.75 -22.28
CA SER A 352 2.13 23.30 -22.45
C SER A 352 1.29 22.87 -23.64
N GLY A 353 0.44 23.76 -24.15
CA GLY A 353 -0.49 23.47 -25.22
C GLY A 353 -1.85 22.99 -24.74
N ILE A 354 -2.84 22.92 -25.63
CA ILE A 354 -4.22 22.55 -25.28
C ILE A 354 -4.36 21.01 -25.15
N ASP A 355 -4.84 20.57 -24.01
CA ASP A 355 -5.29 19.18 -23.79
C ASP A 355 -6.71 18.99 -24.34
N LEU A 356 -6.79 18.72 -25.65
CA LEU A 356 -8.08 18.51 -26.34
C LEU A 356 -8.88 17.31 -25.80
N PRO A 357 -8.27 16.15 -25.46
CA PRO A 357 -8.97 15.02 -24.87
C PRO A 357 -9.73 15.31 -23.59
N ASN A 358 -9.20 16.19 -22.73
CA ASN A 358 -9.80 16.53 -21.44
C ASN A 358 -10.58 17.86 -21.48
N SER A 359 -10.43 18.62 -22.56
CA SER A 359 -11.23 19.83 -22.81
C SER A 359 -12.64 19.46 -23.29
N LYS A 360 -13.61 20.28 -22.97
CA LYS A 360 -15.00 20.04 -23.36
C LYS A 360 -15.81 21.31 -23.55
N LEU A 361 -16.83 21.20 -24.38
CA LEU A 361 -17.88 22.20 -24.51
C LEU A 361 -19.10 21.76 -23.71
N GLN A 362 -19.79 22.74 -23.14
CA GLN A 362 -21.03 22.52 -22.40
C GLN A 362 -22.11 23.48 -22.87
N TYR A 363 -23.34 22.98 -22.91
CA TYR A 363 -24.49 23.79 -23.23
C TYR A 363 -25.57 23.68 -22.15
N GLY A 364 -26.46 24.63 -22.14
CA GLY A 364 -27.64 24.67 -21.31
C GLY A 364 -28.67 25.64 -21.88
N PHE A 365 -29.80 25.78 -21.23
CA PHE A 365 -30.89 26.62 -21.71
C PHE A 365 -31.26 27.70 -20.70
N ASP A 366 -31.58 28.88 -21.18
CA ASP A 366 -32.00 30.02 -20.38
C ASP A 366 -33.15 30.75 -21.06
N LEU A 367 -34.16 31.17 -20.30
CA LEU A 367 -35.30 31.93 -20.80
C LEU A 367 -34.94 33.37 -21.21
N ASN A 368 -33.97 33.93 -20.53
CA ASN A 368 -33.68 35.38 -20.64
C ASN A 368 -32.31 35.70 -21.23
N GLY A 369 -31.40 34.74 -21.30
CA GLY A 369 -30.03 34.91 -21.79
C GLY A 369 -29.16 35.80 -20.91
N VAL A 370 -29.47 35.97 -19.65
CA VAL A 370 -28.88 36.98 -18.75
C VAL A 370 -28.21 36.34 -17.53
N GLY A 371 -28.15 35.03 -17.44
CA GLY A 371 -27.60 34.33 -16.28
C GLY A 371 -26.18 33.81 -16.49
N ALA A 372 -25.48 33.59 -15.40
CA ALA A 372 -24.22 32.84 -15.39
C ALA A 372 -24.45 31.34 -15.39
N THR A 373 -25.70 30.88 -15.19
CA THR A 373 -26.11 29.48 -15.13
C THR A 373 -27.39 29.26 -15.91
N PRO A 374 -27.60 28.10 -16.52
CA PRO A 374 -28.87 27.74 -17.12
C PRO A 374 -30.03 27.81 -16.12
N ASP A 375 -31.23 28.15 -16.57
CA ASP A 375 -32.43 28.29 -15.74
C ASP A 375 -32.79 27.01 -14.97
N GLN A 376 -32.44 25.86 -15.51
CA GLN A 376 -32.54 24.59 -14.77
C GLN A 376 -31.35 24.40 -13.89
N SER A 377 -31.44 24.90 -12.69
CA SER A 377 -30.56 24.69 -11.52
C SER A 377 -29.18 24.07 -11.85
N GLY A 378 -28.36 24.89 -12.59
CA GLY A 378 -26.96 24.54 -12.83
C GLY A 378 -26.72 23.33 -13.76
N ARG A 379 -27.71 22.92 -14.55
CA ARG A 379 -27.56 21.78 -15.47
C ARG A 379 -26.81 22.21 -16.74
N TRP A 380 -25.51 22.00 -16.71
CA TRP A 380 -24.68 22.00 -17.90
C TRP A 380 -24.62 20.59 -18.50
N ILE A 381 -24.80 20.49 -19.81
CA ILE A 381 -24.77 19.24 -20.57
C ILE A 381 -23.51 19.27 -21.43
N ASP A 382 -22.72 18.22 -21.37
CA ASP A 382 -21.51 18.12 -22.18
C ASP A 382 -21.86 17.91 -23.66
N VAL A 383 -21.14 18.63 -24.55
CA VAL A 383 -21.27 18.46 -26.00
C VAL A 383 -20.31 17.38 -26.45
N GLY A 384 -20.84 16.19 -26.69
CA GLY A 384 -19.97 15.05 -27.02
C GLY A 384 -19.22 14.50 -25.80
N VAL A 385 -18.10 13.83 -26.05
CA VAL A 385 -17.28 13.20 -25.01
C VAL A 385 -16.13 14.10 -24.61
N SER A 386 -15.52 14.79 -25.56
CA SER A 386 -14.36 15.66 -25.35
C SER A 386 -14.13 16.57 -26.57
N GLY A 387 -13.26 17.54 -26.43
CA GLY A 387 -12.84 18.42 -27.50
C GLY A 387 -13.53 19.80 -27.48
N LEU A 388 -13.09 20.67 -28.34
CA LEU A 388 -13.57 22.06 -28.47
C LEU A 388 -14.46 22.28 -29.72
N ASP A 389 -15.00 21.22 -30.26
CA ASP A 389 -16.01 21.23 -31.31
C ASP A 389 -17.05 20.16 -31.08
N GLY A 390 -18.24 20.35 -31.60
CA GLY A 390 -19.30 19.38 -31.47
C GLY A 390 -20.64 19.86 -31.98
N THR A 391 -21.65 19.03 -31.78
CA THR A 391 -23.01 19.28 -32.25
C THR A 391 -23.97 19.30 -31.08
N VAL A 392 -24.68 20.41 -30.90
CA VAL A 392 -25.76 20.53 -29.92
C VAL A 392 -27.06 20.11 -30.57
N PRO A 393 -27.78 19.11 -30.04
CA PRO A 393 -29.06 18.70 -30.58
C PRO A 393 -30.15 19.77 -30.27
N LEU A 394 -30.54 20.57 -31.25
CA LEU A 394 -31.59 21.59 -31.11
C LEU A 394 -32.98 20.96 -30.96
N SER A 395 -33.19 19.72 -31.35
CA SER A 395 -34.46 19.01 -31.14
C SER A 395 -34.82 18.90 -29.67
N SER A 396 -33.87 18.54 -28.80
CA SER A 396 -34.09 18.52 -27.35
C SER A 396 -34.23 19.91 -26.76
N TRP A 397 -33.66 20.91 -27.41
CA TRP A 397 -33.77 22.30 -27.01
C TRP A 397 -35.06 22.94 -27.51
N ALA A 398 -35.48 22.62 -28.71
CA ALA A 398 -36.71 23.13 -29.36
C ALA A 398 -37.98 22.78 -28.53
N THR A 399 -37.89 21.90 -27.55
CA THR A 399 -38.98 21.46 -26.68
C THR A 399 -39.21 22.37 -25.47
N LYS A 400 -38.28 23.31 -25.17
CA LYS A 400 -38.44 24.22 -24.02
C LYS A 400 -38.75 25.62 -24.47
N SER A 401 -39.48 26.36 -23.65
CA SER A 401 -39.79 27.78 -23.94
C SER A 401 -38.60 28.71 -23.75
N ARG A 402 -37.41 28.15 -23.78
CA ARG A 402 -36.19 28.91 -23.60
C ARG A 402 -35.78 29.57 -24.87
N GLN A 403 -35.44 30.84 -24.75
CA GLN A 403 -35.12 31.69 -25.89
C GLN A 403 -33.63 31.75 -26.19
N TYR A 404 -32.79 31.20 -25.29
CA TYR A 404 -31.35 31.28 -25.41
C TYR A 404 -30.68 29.98 -25.14
N LEU A 405 -29.76 29.59 -26.02
CA LEU A 405 -28.77 28.57 -25.83
C LEU A 405 -27.57 29.18 -25.13
N MET A 406 -27.25 28.69 -23.96
CA MET A 406 -26.06 29.08 -23.20
C MET A 406 -24.93 28.13 -23.53
N LEU A 407 -23.76 28.65 -23.87
CA LEU A 407 -22.56 27.85 -24.13
C LEU A 407 -21.45 28.28 -23.19
N ARG A 408 -20.69 27.32 -22.70
CA ARG A 408 -19.39 27.53 -22.05
C ARG A 408 -18.39 26.49 -22.49
N ALA A 409 -17.12 26.88 -22.53
CA ALA A 409 -16.01 25.96 -22.73
C ALA A 409 -15.26 25.74 -21.41
N VAL A 410 -14.86 24.53 -21.18
CA VAL A 410 -13.90 24.14 -20.14
C VAL A 410 -12.69 23.65 -20.92
N VAL A 411 -11.64 24.45 -20.92
CA VAL A 411 -10.41 24.18 -21.68
C VAL A 411 -9.32 23.89 -20.69
N LEU A 412 -8.66 22.76 -20.87
CA LEU A 412 -7.47 22.39 -20.12
C LEU A 412 -6.26 22.47 -21.06
N ASP A 413 -5.13 22.80 -20.49
CA ASP A 413 -3.82 22.60 -21.11
C ASP A 413 -3.19 21.26 -20.67
N GLU A 414 -2.04 20.92 -21.25
CA GLU A 414 -1.33 19.68 -20.93
C GLU A 414 -0.69 19.72 -19.52
N ALA A 415 -0.59 20.90 -18.88
CA ALA A 415 -0.16 21.04 -17.50
C ALA A 415 -1.30 20.87 -16.49
N GLY A 416 -2.56 20.93 -16.94
CA GLY A 416 -3.74 20.83 -16.09
C GLY A 416 -4.36 22.16 -15.67
N ASN A 417 -3.84 23.32 -16.13
CA ASN A 417 -4.48 24.60 -15.88
C ASN A 417 -5.80 24.69 -16.65
N GLN A 418 -6.81 25.28 -16.03
CA GLN A 418 -8.17 25.25 -16.56
C GLN A 418 -8.74 26.65 -16.78
N LEU A 419 -9.07 26.93 -18.01
CA LEU A 419 -9.96 28.03 -18.37
C LEU A 419 -11.41 27.55 -18.37
N THR A 420 -12.26 28.16 -17.58
CA THR A 420 -13.71 28.02 -17.71
C THR A 420 -14.29 29.35 -18.20
N THR A 421 -14.83 29.37 -19.42
CA THR A 421 -15.32 30.59 -20.00
C THR A 421 -16.58 31.10 -19.31
N ILE A 422 -16.77 32.42 -19.33
CA ILE A 422 -18.05 33.02 -18.98
C ILE A 422 -19.09 32.49 -19.98
N PRO A 423 -20.29 32.07 -19.53
CA PRO A 423 -21.34 31.62 -20.42
C PRO A 423 -21.75 32.65 -21.44
N THR A 424 -21.83 32.25 -22.70
CA THR A 424 -22.28 33.10 -23.81
C THR A 424 -23.66 32.66 -24.25
N ALA A 425 -24.59 33.59 -24.34
CA ALA A 425 -25.97 33.33 -24.74
C ALA A 425 -26.19 33.58 -26.23
N PHE A 426 -26.80 32.61 -26.92
CA PHE A 426 -27.20 32.68 -28.29
C PHE A 426 -28.73 32.59 -28.38
N GLN A 427 -29.39 33.58 -28.97
CA GLN A 427 -30.83 33.58 -29.10
C GLN A 427 -31.29 32.46 -30.03
N VAL A 428 -32.29 31.75 -29.62
CA VAL A 428 -32.91 30.64 -30.39
C VAL A 428 -34.42 30.74 -30.26
N LEU A 429 -35.15 30.17 -31.18
CA LEU A 429 -36.59 30.34 -31.29
C LEU A 429 -37.38 29.35 -30.37
N PRO A 430 -38.72 29.60 -30.15
CA PRO A 430 -39.50 28.94 -29.14
C PRO A 430 -39.54 27.41 -29.29
N GLY A 431 -39.36 26.71 -28.17
CA GLY A 431 -39.19 25.30 -28.13
C GLY A 431 -40.45 24.42 -28.12
N LEU A 432 -40.25 23.12 -28.05
CA LEU A 432 -41.27 22.10 -27.93
C LEU A 432 -42.03 22.26 -26.61
N ASP A 433 -43.30 21.93 -26.66
CA ASP A 433 -44.19 21.89 -25.53
C ASP A 433 -45.10 20.64 -25.72
N LEU A 434 -44.92 19.67 -24.88
CA LEU A 434 -45.75 18.48 -24.82
C LEU A 434 -46.79 18.69 -23.75
N SER A 435 -48.01 18.28 -24.03
CA SER A 435 -49.11 18.46 -23.07
C SER A 435 -50.16 17.38 -23.22
N TRP A 436 -50.91 17.19 -22.17
CA TRP A 436 -52.14 16.44 -22.24
C TRP A 436 -53.27 17.33 -22.68
N ASN A 437 -53.98 16.96 -23.74
CA ASN A 437 -55.24 17.64 -24.08
C ASN A 437 -56.28 17.36 -23.00
N ALA A 438 -56.52 18.34 -22.14
CA ALA A 438 -57.40 18.17 -20.99
C ALA A 438 -58.87 17.82 -21.36
N THR A 439 -59.30 18.16 -22.60
CA THR A 439 -60.63 17.89 -23.05
C THR A 439 -60.83 16.46 -23.56
N GLU A 440 -59.77 15.93 -24.19
CA GLU A 440 -59.77 14.61 -24.80
C GLU A 440 -59.14 13.55 -23.86
N THR A 441 -58.55 14.01 -22.73
CA THR A 441 -58.01 13.09 -21.72
C THR A 441 -59.00 12.87 -20.61
N ASN A 442 -59.55 11.66 -20.56
CA ASN A 442 -60.61 11.32 -19.62
C ASN A 442 -60.67 9.81 -19.31
N VAL A 443 -61.50 9.47 -18.32
CA VAL A 443 -61.78 8.07 -17.95
C VAL A 443 -63.21 7.71 -18.39
N ASP A 444 -63.44 6.46 -18.81
CA ASP A 444 -64.73 5.98 -19.25
C ASP A 444 -65.76 5.88 -18.10
N ARG A 445 -65.28 5.74 -16.89
CA ARG A 445 -66.12 5.67 -15.67
C ARG A 445 -65.39 6.12 -14.41
N LEU A 446 -66.08 6.87 -13.56
CA LEU A 446 -65.53 7.42 -12.32
C LEU A 446 -65.66 6.50 -11.10
N VAL A 447 -66.56 5.53 -11.19
CA VAL A 447 -66.82 4.59 -10.09
C VAL A 447 -66.82 3.16 -10.64
N VAL A 448 -66.03 2.31 -10.05
CA VAL A 448 -65.87 0.92 -10.47
C VAL A 448 -65.84 -0.02 -9.27
N ARG A 449 -66.08 -1.30 -9.52
CA ARG A 449 -65.89 -2.35 -8.51
C ARG A 449 -64.41 -2.69 -8.39
N PRO A 450 -63.83 -2.62 -7.19
CA PRO A 450 -62.42 -2.97 -6.98
C PRO A 450 -62.12 -4.40 -7.39
N GLY A 451 -60.98 -4.61 -8.02
CA GLY A 451 -60.49 -5.92 -8.44
C GLY A 451 -61.22 -6.54 -9.65
N ASP A 452 -62.13 -5.83 -10.30
CA ASP A 452 -62.85 -6.31 -11.49
C ASP A 452 -61.94 -6.20 -12.73
N THR A 453 -61.29 -7.30 -13.08
CA THR A 453 -60.40 -7.38 -14.25
C THR A 453 -61.15 -7.37 -15.58
N ASN A 454 -62.48 -7.63 -15.59
CA ASN A 454 -63.31 -7.55 -16.77
C ASN A 454 -64.05 -6.21 -16.89
N GLY A 455 -64.01 -5.41 -15.84
CA GLY A 455 -64.72 -4.14 -15.72
C GLY A 455 -63.83 -3.00 -15.22
N GLY A 456 -62.50 -3.07 -15.44
CA GLY A 456 -61.57 -1.98 -15.16
C GLY A 456 -61.97 -0.70 -15.87
N ILE A 457 -61.31 0.39 -15.52
CA ILE A 457 -61.51 1.66 -16.21
C ILE A 457 -60.59 1.72 -17.44
N VAL A 458 -61.11 2.32 -18.49
CA VAL A 458 -60.33 2.69 -19.66
C VAL A 458 -60.07 4.19 -19.60
N ILE A 459 -58.80 4.55 -19.64
CA ILE A 459 -58.37 5.93 -19.72
C ILE A 459 -58.02 6.21 -21.18
N THR A 460 -58.62 7.20 -21.75
CA THR A 460 -58.26 7.73 -23.06
C THR A 460 -57.50 9.01 -22.84
N SER A 461 -56.30 9.14 -23.41
CA SER A 461 -55.48 10.36 -23.30
C SER A 461 -54.91 10.77 -24.64
N LEU A 462 -54.95 12.06 -24.89
CA LEU A 462 -54.38 12.66 -26.11
C LEU A 462 -53.11 13.43 -25.72
N LEU A 463 -51.96 12.92 -26.10
CA LEU A 463 -50.71 13.61 -26.03
C LEU A 463 -50.58 14.55 -27.23
N GLU A 464 -50.30 15.82 -26.98
CA GLU A 464 -50.12 16.83 -28.01
C GLU A 464 -48.74 17.44 -27.91
N ALA A 465 -48.19 17.77 -29.06
CA ALA A 465 -46.97 18.59 -29.18
C ALA A 465 -47.35 19.87 -29.91
N ASN A 466 -46.86 20.99 -29.46
CA ASN A 466 -47.09 22.29 -30.11
C ASN A 466 -46.45 22.38 -31.52
N GLN A 467 -45.62 21.44 -31.85
CA GLN A 467 -44.90 21.35 -33.10
C GLN A 467 -44.42 19.89 -33.35
N ALA A 468 -44.00 19.59 -34.59
CA ALA A 468 -43.50 18.26 -34.91
C ALA A 468 -42.28 17.88 -34.08
N TYR A 469 -42.32 16.73 -33.49
CA TYR A 469 -41.20 16.20 -32.69
C TYR A 469 -40.79 14.82 -33.15
N GLY A 470 -39.49 14.66 -33.48
CA GLY A 470 -38.92 13.41 -34.00
C GLY A 470 -38.34 12.49 -32.94
N GLY A 471 -38.29 12.91 -31.69
CA GLY A 471 -37.77 12.09 -30.59
C GLY A 471 -38.85 11.20 -29.96
N ALA A 472 -38.42 10.15 -29.26
CA ALA A 472 -39.35 9.30 -28.50
C ALA A 472 -39.75 9.97 -27.16
N VAL A 473 -41.02 9.84 -26.78
CA VAL A 473 -41.54 10.41 -25.53
C VAL A 473 -41.97 9.26 -24.62
N THR A 474 -41.43 9.18 -23.44
CA THR A 474 -41.86 8.23 -22.42
C THR A 474 -43.03 8.83 -21.62
N VAL A 475 -44.09 8.06 -21.46
CA VAL A 475 -45.24 8.47 -20.66
C VAL A 475 -45.62 7.38 -19.64
N TYR A 476 -46.00 7.81 -18.45
CA TYR A 476 -46.44 6.90 -17.37
C TYR A 476 -47.89 7.11 -17.00
N LEU A 477 -48.57 6.00 -16.72
CA LEU A 477 -49.74 6.00 -15.90
C LEU A 477 -49.32 5.62 -14.46
N GLN A 478 -49.60 6.51 -13.54
CA GLN A 478 -49.35 6.30 -12.12
C GLN A 478 -50.63 6.34 -11.31
N ALA A 479 -50.67 5.60 -10.21
CA ALA A 479 -51.79 5.56 -9.31
C ALA A 479 -51.34 5.68 -7.85
N ALA A 480 -52.15 6.37 -7.06
CA ALA A 480 -51.96 6.46 -5.61
C ALA A 480 -53.33 6.56 -4.90
N PRO A 481 -53.46 6.13 -3.64
CA PRO A 481 -54.64 6.43 -2.82
C PRO A 481 -54.81 7.96 -2.68
N ALA A 482 -56.03 8.45 -2.76
CA ALA A 482 -56.28 9.91 -2.70
C ALA A 482 -55.99 10.51 -1.31
N ASP A 483 -56.00 9.65 -0.27
CA ASP A 483 -55.72 10.01 1.13
C ASP A 483 -54.23 9.87 1.51
N ARG A 484 -53.33 9.73 0.50
CA ARG A 484 -51.88 9.63 0.73
C ARG A 484 -51.34 10.84 1.50
N SER A 485 -50.36 10.58 2.33
CA SER A 485 -49.77 11.61 3.19
C SER A 485 -48.63 12.43 2.54
N ALA A 486 -48.15 12.00 1.38
CA ALA A 486 -47.07 12.67 0.66
C ALA A 486 -47.14 12.45 -0.86
N ASP A 487 -46.65 13.40 -1.63
CA ASP A 487 -46.58 13.32 -3.11
C ASP A 487 -45.62 12.25 -3.65
N VAL A 488 -44.89 11.58 -2.78
CA VAL A 488 -43.87 10.58 -3.17
C VAL A 488 -44.45 9.15 -3.31
N ASP A 489 -45.69 8.95 -2.96
CA ASP A 489 -46.30 7.60 -2.90
C ASP A 489 -46.96 7.14 -4.21
N TRP A 490 -46.53 7.65 -5.33
CA TRP A 490 -47.01 7.26 -6.64
C TRP A 490 -46.40 5.91 -7.08
N THR A 491 -47.27 5.02 -7.53
CA THR A 491 -46.86 3.75 -8.14
C THR A 491 -47.07 3.81 -9.66
N THR A 492 -46.01 3.55 -10.43
CA THR A 492 -46.12 3.44 -11.88
C THR A 492 -46.81 2.12 -12.24
N MET A 493 -47.96 2.24 -12.86
CA MET A 493 -48.81 1.12 -13.27
C MET A 493 -48.47 0.65 -14.67
N GLN A 494 -48.24 1.59 -15.58
CA GLN A 494 -47.91 1.33 -16.98
C GLN A 494 -46.92 2.38 -17.49
N SER A 495 -46.11 1.99 -18.47
CA SER A 495 -45.20 2.85 -19.20
C SER A 495 -45.37 2.60 -20.69
N VAL A 496 -45.47 3.66 -21.45
CA VAL A 496 -45.52 3.63 -22.91
C VAL A 496 -44.45 4.56 -23.47
N VAL A 497 -43.80 4.13 -24.54
CA VAL A 497 -42.91 4.99 -25.32
C VAL A 497 -43.67 5.35 -26.61
N VAL A 498 -43.94 6.64 -26.77
CA VAL A 498 -44.48 7.21 -28.01
C VAL A 498 -43.32 7.46 -28.94
N GLU A 499 -43.28 6.77 -30.05
CA GLU A 499 -42.23 6.93 -31.04
C GLU A 499 -42.33 8.31 -31.72
N GLY A 500 -41.19 8.93 -31.99
CA GLY A 500 -41.16 10.29 -32.54
C GLY A 500 -41.86 10.45 -33.89
N GLY A 501 -41.98 9.40 -34.68
CA GLY A 501 -42.76 9.40 -35.91
C GLY A 501 -44.26 9.74 -35.70
N ASN A 502 -44.80 9.45 -34.53
CA ASN A 502 -46.19 9.71 -34.21
C ASN A 502 -46.51 11.17 -33.92
N LEU A 503 -45.47 11.93 -33.54
CA LEU A 503 -45.57 13.36 -33.23
C LEU A 503 -44.94 14.26 -34.33
N SER A 504 -44.54 13.69 -35.47
CA SER A 504 -43.77 14.41 -36.51
C SER A 504 -44.58 14.70 -37.76
N ASP A 505 -45.73 14.08 -37.96
CA ASP A 505 -46.55 14.20 -39.18
C ASP A 505 -47.73 15.21 -39.06
N GLU A 506 -48.72 15.07 -39.88
CA GLU A 506 -49.88 15.98 -40.02
C GLU A 506 -50.64 16.26 -38.71
N CYS A 507 -50.55 15.35 -37.73
CA CYS A 507 -51.03 15.56 -36.38
C CYS A 507 -49.84 15.47 -35.41
N THR A 508 -49.51 16.54 -34.74
CA THR A 508 -48.55 16.56 -33.64
C THR A 508 -49.20 16.00 -32.35
N CYS A 509 -49.93 14.91 -32.46
CA CYS A 509 -50.71 14.33 -31.36
C CYS A 509 -50.77 12.82 -31.47
N GLU A 510 -50.80 12.17 -30.33
CA GLU A 510 -50.93 10.70 -30.22
C GLU A 510 -52.01 10.31 -29.22
N LEU A 511 -52.95 9.47 -29.65
CA LEU A 511 -54.02 8.95 -28.80
C LEU A 511 -53.56 7.69 -28.09
N LEU A 512 -53.51 7.71 -26.76
CA LEU A 512 -53.13 6.61 -25.93
C LEU A 512 -54.32 6.06 -25.15
N MET A 513 -54.38 4.74 -25.01
CA MET A 513 -55.39 4.05 -24.22
C MET A 513 -54.72 3.21 -23.13
N TRP A 514 -55.27 3.33 -21.93
CA TRP A 514 -54.73 2.66 -20.74
C TRP A 514 -55.86 1.88 -20.07
N ASP A 515 -55.57 0.66 -19.64
CA ASP A 515 -56.44 -0.14 -18.84
C ASP A 515 -56.00 -0.14 -17.37
N TYR A 516 -56.87 0.25 -16.47
CA TYR A 516 -56.55 0.27 -15.06
C TYR A 516 -57.62 -0.46 -14.20
N VAL A 517 -57.15 -1.32 -13.31
CA VAL A 517 -57.99 -2.01 -12.34
C VAL A 517 -57.81 -1.40 -10.97
N VAL A 518 -58.84 -0.76 -10.45
CA VAL A 518 -58.82 -0.16 -9.11
C VAL A 518 -58.66 -1.27 -8.06
N PRO A 519 -57.60 -1.27 -7.26
CA PRO A 519 -57.26 -2.43 -6.42
C PRO A 519 -58.19 -2.56 -5.20
N ASN A 520 -58.60 -1.48 -4.59
CA ASN A 520 -59.34 -1.46 -3.33
C ASN A 520 -60.48 -0.42 -3.35
N THR A 521 -61.39 -0.53 -2.36
CA THR A 521 -62.38 0.52 -2.11
C THR A 521 -61.71 1.80 -1.65
N GLY A 522 -62.30 2.96 -2.02
CA GLY A 522 -61.78 4.29 -1.71
C GLY A 522 -61.54 5.11 -2.97
N GLN A 523 -61.09 6.32 -2.76
CA GLN A 523 -60.73 7.20 -3.86
C GLN A 523 -59.28 6.97 -4.27
N TRP A 524 -59.06 6.93 -5.57
CA TRP A 524 -57.77 6.76 -6.19
C TRP A 524 -57.49 7.97 -7.09
N ASP A 525 -56.30 8.56 -6.90
CA ASP A 525 -55.76 9.58 -7.78
C ASP A 525 -54.92 8.87 -8.86
N LEU A 526 -55.28 9.11 -10.11
CA LEU A 526 -54.56 8.64 -11.29
C LEU A 526 -53.83 9.83 -11.90
N ARG A 527 -52.59 9.63 -12.26
CA ARG A 527 -51.75 10.66 -12.88
C ARG A 527 -51.14 10.12 -14.16
N LEU A 528 -51.36 10.82 -15.25
CA LEU A 528 -50.57 10.66 -16.47
C LEU A 528 -49.40 11.61 -16.43
N VAL A 529 -48.21 11.11 -16.72
CA VAL A 529 -46.95 11.88 -16.65
C VAL A 529 -46.26 11.79 -17.99
N ILE A 530 -46.01 12.91 -18.64
CA ILE A 530 -45.14 13.01 -19.81
C ILE A 530 -43.70 13.17 -19.31
N ASP A 531 -42.78 12.55 -19.99
CA ASP A 531 -41.32 12.61 -19.72
C ASP A 531 -40.98 12.55 -18.22
N PRO A 532 -41.32 11.45 -17.53
CA PRO A 532 -41.17 11.34 -16.07
C PRO A 532 -39.75 11.42 -15.57
N ASN A 533 -38.75 11.37 -16.46
CA ASN A 533 -37.32 11.47 -16.13
C ASN A 533 -36.72 12.83 -16.51
N ASP A 534 -37.54 13.76 -16.97
CA ASP A 534 -37.11 15.11 -17.39
C ASP A 534 -35.92 15.07 -18.39
N ILE A 535 -36.04 14.18 -19.38
CA ILE A 535 -35.06 13.98 -20.45
C ILE A 535 -35.29 14.95 -21.61
N ILE A 536 -36.56 15.25 -21.87
CA ILE A 536 -36.99 16.16 -22.92
C ILE A 536 -37.18 17.53 -22.28
N ASP A 537 -36.40 18.47 -22.74
CA ASP A 537 -36.56 19.83 -22.28
C ASP A 537 -37.80 20.47 -22.91
N GLU A 538 -38.78 20.91 -22.13
CA GLU A 538 -40.05 21.42 -22.63
C GLU A 538 -40.30 22.88 -22.27
N ARG A 539 -41.22 23.49 -23.01
CA ARG A 539 -41.64 24.89 -22.82
C ARG A 539 -42.31 25.07 -21.45
N ASP A 540 -43.15 24.16 -21.05
CA ASP A 540 -43.86 24.16 -19.79
C ASP A 540 -43.88 22.77 -19.17
N GLU A 541 -42.96 22.49 -18.28
CA GLU A 541 -42.88 21.22 -17.53
C GLU A 541 -44.08 21.02 -16.56
N ALA A 542 -44.79 22.10 -16.26
CA ALA A 542 -45.91 22.02 -15.31
C ALA A 542 -47.15 21.39 -15.92
N ASN A 543 -47.28 21.37 -17.25
CA ASN A 543 -48.41 20.77 -17.97
C ASN A 543 -48.22 19.29 -18.30
N ASN A 544 -47.06 18.71 -17.91
CA ASN A 544 -46.73 17.28 -18.13
C ASN A 544 -47.58 16.32 -17.28
N ASN A 545 -48.25 16.82 -16.28
CA ASN A 545 -49.05 16.00 -15.39
C ASN A 545 -50.56 16.25 -15.61
N HIS A 546 -51.33 15.20 -15.80
CA HIS A 546 -52.79 15.25 -15.85
C HIS A 546 -53.39 14.31 -14.79
N HIS A 547 -54.18 14.87 -13.89
CA HIS A 547 -54.76 14.17 -12.76
C HIS A 547 -56.22 13.81 -12.99
N MET A 548 -56.61 12.61 -12.59
CA MET A 548 -57.99 12.11 -12.68
C MET A 548 -58.32 11.34 -11.40
N MET A 549 -59.52 11.54 -10.85
CA MET A 549 -59.95 10.82 -9.66
C MET A 549 -60.96 9.75 -10.00
N VAL A 550 -60.74 8.56 -9.46
CA VAL A 550 -61.66 7.43 -9.62
C VAL A 550 -61.99 6.81 -8.24
N THR A 551 -63.14 6.20 -8.14
CA THR A 551 -63.62 5.62 -6.88
C THR A 551 -63.85 4.11 -7.02
N GLY A 552 -63.18 3.33 -6.19
CA GLY A 552 -63.50 1.93 -5.96
C GLY A 552 -64.66 1.80 -4.97
N ALA A 553 -65.79 1.31 -5.39
CA ALA A 553 -66.93 1.11 -4.51
C ALA A 553 -67.52 -0.31 -4.63
N THR A 554 -67.83 -0.91 -3.49
CA THR A 554 -68.60 -2.14 -3.46
C THR A 554 -70.10 -1.78 -3.54
N VAL A 555 -70.67 -1.93 -4.73
CA VAL A 555 -72.09 -1.61 -4.92
C VAL A 555 -72.90 -2.71 -4.29
N SER A 556 -73.43 -2.46 -3.11
CA SER A 556 -74.56 -3.19 -2.58
C SER A 556 -75.87 -2.45 -2.98
N GLY A 557 -76.43 -2.79 -4.14
CA GLY A 557 -77.84 -2.54 -4.47
C GLY A 557 -78.24 -1.13 -4.90
N ILE A 558 -77.55 -0.48 -5.84
CA ILE A 558 -78.18 0.59 -6.64
C ILE A 558 -77.97 0.27 -8.11
N GLY A 559 -79.05 0.33 -8.86
CA GLY A 559 -79.09 -0.03 -10.26
C GLY A 559 -78.09 0.70 -11.08
N VAL A 560 -77.39 -0.05 -11.84
CA VAL A 560 -76.44 0.40 -12.88
C VAL A 560 -77.19 1.40 -13.78
N VAL A 561 -76.74 2.64 -13.79
CA VAL A 561 -76.97 3.48 -14.95
C VAL A 561 -76.03 2.97 -16.01
N THR A 562 -76.49 1.94 -16.70
CA THR A 562 -75.74 1.42 -17.84
C THR A 562 -75.76 2.42 -18.97
N SER A 563 -74.61 2.70 -19.41
CA SER A 563 -74.30 2.88 -20.81
C SER A 563 -74.68 4.20 -21.44
N PHE A 564 -73.68 4.96 -21.71
CA PHE A 564 -73.64 5.56 -23.04
C PHE A 564 -73.47 4.40 -24.03
N ALA A 565 -74.50 4.27 -24.91
CA ALA A 565 -74.54 3.18 -25.88
C ALA A 565 -73.31 3.17 -26.79
N PRO A 566 -72.87 2.01 -27.26
CA PRO A 566 -71.72 1.88 -28.20
C PRO A 566 -71.89 2.73 -29.48
N GLY A 567 -73.01 3.32 -29.71
CA GLY A 567 -73.26 4.23 -30.82
C GLY A 567 -72.67 5.63 -30.66
N MET A 568 -72.34 6.10 -29.46
CA MET A 568 -71.72 7.40 -29.29
C MET A 568 -70.19 7.37 -29.59
N ILE A 569 -69.53 6.26 -29.33
CA ILE A 569 -68.10 6.11 -29.73
C ILE A 569 -68.00 6.01 -31.26
N ALA A 570 -68.95 5.37 -31.91
CA ALA A 570 -69.00 5.36 -33.36
C ALA A 570 -69.37 6.73 -33.95
N LEU A 571 -70.13 7.57 -33.22
CA LEU A 571 -70.43 8.96 -33.63
C LEU A 571 -69.27 9.92 -33.40
N LEU A 572 -68.46 9.73 -32.35
CA LEU A 572 -67.22 10.47 -32.11
C LEU A 572 -66.16 10.11 -33.15
N CYS A 573 -65.97 8.82 -33.45
CA CYS A 573 -65.10 8.42 -34.54
C CYS A 573 -65.59 8.84 -35.92
N ALA A 574 -66.89 8.88 -36.13
CA ALA A 574 -67.48 9.40 -37.38
C ALA A 574 -67.43 10.95 -37.43
N GLY A 575 -67.57 11.62 -36.29
CA GLY A 575 -67.39 13.08 -36.18
C GLY A 575 -65.95 13.51 -36.51
N PHE A 576 -64.99 12.80 -36.00
CA PHE A 576 -63.59 13.03 -36.32
C PHE A 576 -63.26 12.75 -37.79
N ALA A 577 -63.77 11.70 -38.34
CA ALA A 577 -63.60 11.39 -39.75
C ALA A 577 -64.26 12.45 -40.67
N ILE A 578 -65.39 13.02 -40.24
CA ILE A 578 -66.12 14.06 -41.02
C ILE A 578 -65.41 15.42 -40.89
N THR A 579 -64.92 15.79 -39.74
CA THR A 579 -64.14 17.01 -39.58
C THR A 579 -62.77 16.92 -40.25
N TRP A 580 -62.15 15.74 -40.25
CA TRP A 580 -60.91 15.45 -40.96
C TRP A 580 -61.12 15.50 -42.49
N PHE A 581 -62.20 14.96 -43.00
CA PHE A 581 -62.54 15.04 -44.43
C PHE A 581 -62.96 16.48 -44.87
N GLN A 582 -63.55 17.29 -43.99
CA GLN A 582 -63.91 18.67 -44.34
C GLN A 582 -62.71 19.64 -44.32
N ARG A 583 -61.70 19.40 -43.51
CA ARG A 583 -60.44 20.18 -43.58
C ARG A 583 -59.59 19.90 -44.80
N ARG A 584 -59.70 18.76 -45.46
CA ARG A 584 -59.00 18.45 -46.72
C ARG A 584 -59.56 19.10 -47.97
N LYS A 585 -60.64 19.89 -47.86
CA LYS A 585 -61.32 20.47 -49.03
C LYS A 585 -61.09 21.97 -49.23
N ILE A 586 -60.20 22.58 -48.52
CA ILE A 586 -59.85 24.01 -48.75
C ILE A 586 -58.37 24.11 -49.08
N THR A 587 -58.01 23.74 -50.31
CA THR A 587 -56.81 24.26 -50.96
C THR A 587 -57.25 25.44 -51.84
N PRO A 588 -56.69 26.62 -51.71
CA PRO A 588 -56.85 27.67 -52.69
C PRO A 588 -56.07 27.34 -53.96
N PRO A 589 -56.53 27.79 -55.14
CA PRO A 589 -55.85 27.54 -56.38
C PRO A 589 -54.57 28.35 -56.49
N PRO A 590 -53.63 27.95 -57.36
CA PRO A 590 -52.37 28.62 -57.54
C PRO A 590 -52.50 29.89 -58.35
N ASN A 591 -51.78 30.91 -57.92
CA ASN A 591 -51.28 31.94 -58.81
C ASN A 591 -49.84 32.29 -58.39
#